data_9083b742231b1c4b8fcc731940d2618e
#
_entry.id   9083b742231b1c4b8fcc731940d2618e
#
_cell.length_a   1.000
_cell.length_b   1.000
_cell.length_c   1.000
_cell.angle_alpha   90.00
_cell.angle_beta   90.00
_cell.angle_gamma   90.00
#
_symmetry.space_group_name_H-M   'P 1'
#
loop_
_entity.id
_entity.type
_entity.pdbx_description
1 polymer ?
#
loop_
_entity_poly.entity_id
_entity_poly.type
_entity_poly.pdbx_seq_one_letter_code
_entity_poly.pdbx_strand_id
1 'polypeptide(L)'
;PSGLALDFGAAPGGWTRVLRGYGLRVVAIDPAMLDPRVARDPGVTHFKGTTQEYMRQGERCDVIVNDMRMDAMLSCQIMGEAAGILKPEGLAIMTLKLPHENQQRNARRAMDLLSKWYEIPFARQLFHNRSEVTVLLRPKRRWAAD
;
A
#
# COMPACT_ATOMS: atom_id res chain seq x y z
N PRO A 1 18.38 0.58 -6.27
CA PRO A 1 17.80 1.59 -5.39
C PRO A 1 17.85 1.12 -3.95
N SER A 2 18.40 1.96 -3.10
CA SER A 2 18.43 1.73 -1.67
C SER A 2 17.28 2.52 -1.05
N GLY A 3 16.23 1.86 -0.66
CA GLY A 3 15.08 2.50 -0.06
C GLY A 3 14.31 1.53 0.81
N LEU A 4 13.32 2.05 1.52
CA LEU A 4 12.44 1.26 2.36
C LEU A 4 11.04 1.18 1.73
N ALA A 5 10.54 -0.02 1.59
CA ALA A 5 9.18 -0.27 1.18
C ALA A 5 8.38 -0.90 2.32
N LEU A 6 7.11 -0.55 2.40
CA LEU A 6 6.16 -1.18 3.31
C LEU A 6 5.16 -1.96 2.49
N ASP A 7 4.90 -3.20 2.89
CA ASP A 7 3.91 -4.06 2.25
C ASP A 7 2.77 -4.30 3.23
N PHE A 8 1.66 -3.60 3.02
CA PHE A 8 0.48 -3.66 3.88
C PHE A 8 -0.35 -4.90 3.55
N GLY A 9 -0.54 -5.78 4.53
CA GLY A 9 -1.23 -7.05 4.34
C GLY A 9 -0.36 -8.03 3.55
N ALA A 10 0.89 -8.17 3.93
CA ALA A 10 1.93 -8.78 3.12
C ALA A 10 1.82 -10.29 2.91
N ALA A 11 1.26 -11.03 3.89
CA ALA A 11 1.28 -12.49 3.83
C ALA A 11 0.52 -13.04 2.61
N PRO A 12 1.00 -14.06 1.93
CA PRO A 12 2.22 -14.84 2.21
C PRO A 12 3.54 -14.17 1.79
N GLY A 13 3.50 -13.09 0.93
CA GLY A 13 4.71 -12.35 0.62
C GLY A 13 4.96 -12.12 -0.87
N GLY A 14 3.93 -12.20 -1.71
CA GLY A 14 4.08 -12.01 -3.16
C GLY A 14 4.62 -10.62 -3.51
N TRP A 15 4.01 -9.58 -2.98
CA TRP A 15 4.48 -8.21 -3.21
C TRP A 15 5.83 -7.95 -2.56
N THR A 16 6.06 -8.49 -1.37
CA THR A 16 7.37 -8.39 -0.71
C THR A 16 8.49 -8.92 -1.60
N ARG A 17 8.27 -10.05 -2.26
CA ARG A 17 9.26 -10.61 -3.21
C ARG A 17 9.53 -9.68 -4.37
N VAL A 18 8.48 -9.08 -4.94
CA VAL A 18 8.62 -8.13 -6.05
C VAL A 18 9.44 -6.92 -5.61
N LEU A 19 9.12 -6.35 -4.45
CA LEU A 19 9.83 -5.18 -3.92
C LEU A 19 11.31 -5.50 -3.64
N ARG A 20 11.59 -6.69 -3.11
CA ARG A 20 12.96 -7.14 -2.91
C ARG A 20 13.71 -7.29 -4.23
N GLY A 21 13.03 -7.73 -5.28
CA GLY A 21 13.62 -7.82 -6.62
C GLY A 21 14.11 -6.48 -7.15
N TYR A 22 13.53 -5.39 -6.71
CA TYR A 22 13.97 -4.04 -7.04
C TYR A 22 15.06 -3.50 -6.11
N GLY A 23 15.53 -4.29 -5.16
CA GLY A 23 16.61 -3.90 -4.25
C GLY A 23 16.17 -3.10 -3.05
N LEU A 24 14.87 -3.02 -2.76
CA LEU A 24 14.35 -2.31 -1.60
C LEU A 24 14.42 -3.19 -0.35
N ARG A 25 14.75 -2.58 0.79
CA ARG A 25 14.42 -3.20 2.07
C ARG A 25 12.91 -3.19 2.22
N VAL A 26 12.33 -4.22 2.81
CA VAL A 26 10.88 -4.32 2.97
C VAL A 26 10.51 -4.62 4.40
N VAL A 27 9.58 -3.84 4.95
CA VAL A 27 8.83 -4.25 6.15
C VAL A 27 7.52 -4.85 5.67
N ALA A 28 7.39 -6.15 5.86
CA ALA A 28 6.18 -6.90 5.52
C ALA A 28 5.25 -6.88 6.74
N ILE A 29 4.11 -6.20 6.62
CA ILE A 29 3.20 -5.96 7.73
C ILE A 29 1.99 -6.86 7.59
N ASP A 30 1.84 -7.80 8.49
CA ASP A 30 0.70 -8.73 8.51
C ASP A 30 0.69 -9.50 9.82
N PRO A 31 -0.48 -9.67 10.47
CA PRO A 31 -0.57 -10.57 11.64
C PRO A 31 -0.34 -12.04 11.28
N ALA A 32 -0.55 -12.43 10.02
CA ALA A 32 -0.33 -13.80 9.56
C ALA A 32 1.14 -14.06 9.22
N MET A 33 1.51 -15.32 9.20
CA MET A 33 2.89 -15.74 8.91
C MET A 33 3.22 -15.57 7.43
N LEU A 34 4.43 -15.12 7.16
CA LEU A 34 4.97 -15.08 5.79
C LEU A 34 5.41 -16.48 5.35
N ASP A 35 5.43 -16.69 4.03
CA ASP A 35 6.10 -17.86 3.45
C ASP A 35 7.54 -17.90 3.99
N PRO A 36 8.03 -19.04 4.49
CA PRO A 36 9.39 -19.13 5.04
C PRO A 36 10.50 -18.67 4.09
N ARG A 37 10.29 -18.82 2.78
CA ARG A 37 11.27 -18.37 1.78
C ARG A 37 11.37 -16.83 1.75
N VAL A 38 10.28 -16.15 2.03
CA VAL A 38 10.24 -14.69 2.13
C VAL A 38 10.76 -14.24 3.49
N ALA A 39 10.32 -14.89 4.56
CA ALA A 39 10.66 -14.52 5.92
C ALA A 39 12.16 -14.58 6.20
N ARG A 40 12.91 -15.48 5.55
CA ARG A 40 14.36 -15.62 5.76
C ARG A 40 15.22 -14.72 4.88
N ASP A 41 14.61 -13.93 3.97
CA ASP A 41 15.37 -12.95 3.20
C ASP A 41 15.89 -11.88 4.17
N PRO A 42 17.22 -11.62 4.21
CA PRO A 42 17.78 -10.63 5.15
C PRO A 42 17.30 -9.20 4.90
N GLY A 43 16.79 -8.90 3.71
CA GLY A 43 16.21 -7.60 3.38
C GLY A 43 14.73 -7.45 3.77
N VAL A 44 14.13 -8.46 4.38
CA VAL A 44 12.74 -8.47 4.82
C VAL A 44 12.68 -8.47 6.34
N THR A 45 11.91 -7.53 6.89
CA THR A 45 11.52 -7.52 8.30
C THR A 45 10.04 -7.78 8.38
N HIS A 46 9.64 -8.82 9.10
CA HIS A 46 8.22 -9.10 9.32
C HIS A 46 7.74 -8.35 10.56
N PHE A 47 6.83 -7.41 10.36
CA PHE A 47 6.10 -6.79 11.46
C PHE A 47 4.80 -7.57 11.64
N LYS A 48 4.72 -8.37 12.69
CA LYS A 48 3.57 -9.24 12.95
C LYS A 48 2.49 -8.46 13.69
N GLY A 49 1.71 -7.73 12.92
CA GLY A 49 0.65 -6.87 13.44
C GLY A 49 -0.11 -6.19 12.33
N THR A 50 -0.91 -5.20 12.69
CA THR A 50 -1.71 -4.43 11.74
C THR A 50 -0.92 -3.24 11.19
N THR A 51 -1.40 -2.69 10.06
CA THR A 51 -0.83 -1.47 9.48
C THR A 51 -0.94 -0.30 10.43
N GLN A 52 -2.05 -0.17 11.16
CA GLN A 52 -2.27 0.91 12.10
C GLN A 52 -1.27 0.83 13.26
N GLU A 53 -1.00 -0.37 13.77
CA GLU A 53 0.01 -0.58 14.81
C GLU A 53 1.40 -0.18 14.33
N TYR A 54 1.76 -0.57 13.11
CA TYR A 54 3.05 -0.20 12.53
C TYR A 54 3.18 1.32 12.37
N MET A 55 2.14 1.99 11.87
CA MET A 55 2.19 3.42 11.58
C MET A 55 2.40 4.27 12.83
N ARG A 56 2.04 3.78 14.01
CA ARG A 56 2.29 4.49 15.27
C ARG A 56 3.78 4.63 15.60
N GLN A 57 4.61 3.76 15.06
CA GLN A 57 6.04 3.70 15.37
C GLN A 57 6.91 3.56 14.13
N GLY A 58 6.29 3.59 12.94
CA GLY A 58 6.98 3.28 11.70
C GLY A 58 7.98 4.34 11.27
N GLU A 59 9.03 3.89 10.62
CA GLU A 59 9.96 4.81 9.97
C GLU A 59 9.39 5.33 8.65
N ARG A 60 9.91 6.45 8.20
CA ARG A 60 9.55 7.03 6.90
C ARG A 60 9.98 6.09 5.80
N CYS A 61 9.17 6.02 4.75
CA CYS A 61 9.43 5.07 3.67
C CYS A 61 9.37 5.73 2.30
N ASP A 62 9.88 5.02 1.32
CA ASP A 62 9.93 5.45 -0.06
C ASP A 62 8.78 4.88 -0.89
N VAL A 63 8.32 3.69 -0.53
CA VAL A 63 7.27 2.97 -1.26
C VAL A 63 6.32 2.31 -0.28
N ILE A 64 5.02 2.36 -0.60
CA ILE A 64 3.99 1.59 0.10
C ILE A 64 3.23 0.78 -0.95
N VAL A 65 3.00 -0.49 -0.67
CA VAL A 65 2.09 -1.32 -1.44
C VAL A 65 0.94 -1.73 -0.52
N ASN A 66 -0.28 -1.53 -0.99
CA ASN A 66 -1.49 -1.92 -0.28
C ASN A 66 -2.37 -2.77 -1.18
N ASP A 67 -2.30 -4.07 -1.00
CA ASP A 67 -3.14 -5.04 -1.71
C ASP A 67 -4.05 -5.80 -0.73
N MET A 68 -4.44 -5.14 0.35
CA MET A 68 -5.31 -5.74 1.37
C MET A 68 -6.71 -5.97 0.83
N ARG A 69 -7.26 -7.14 1.15
CA ARG A 69 -8.66 -7.48 0.84
C ARG A 69 -9.54 -6.96 1.97
N MET A 70 -10.01 -5.73 1.82
CA MET A 70 -10.86 -5.09 2.80
C MET A 70 -11.74 -4.06 2.10
N ASP A 71 -12.69 -3.48 2.84
CA ASP A 71 -13.54 -2.42 2.32
C ASP A 71 -12.70 -1.29 1.72
N ALA A 72 -13.07 -0.86 0.51
CA ALA A 72 -12.30 0.13 -0.24
C ALA A 72 -12.18 1.47 0.50
N MET A 73 -13.26 1.94 1.12
CA MET A 73 -13.24 3.23 1.82
C MET A 73 -12.37 3.17 3.08
N LEU A 74 -12.42 2.06 3.81
CA LEU A 74 -11.56 1.86 4.96
C LEU A 74 -10.08 1.77 4.54
N SER A 75 -9.80 1.09 3.45
CA SER A 75 -8.45 1.01 2.90
C SER A 75 -7.93 2.39 2.48
N CYS A 76 -8.79 3.23 1.90
CA CYS A 76 -8.45 4.61 1.57
C CYS A 76 -8.15 5.46 2.81
N GLN A 77 -8.87 5.26 3.91
CA GLN A 77 -8.61 5.94 5.18
C GLN A 77 -7.22 5.56 5.71
N ILE A 78 -6.89 4.29 5.66
CA ILE A 78 -5.56 3.80 6.05
C ILE A 78 -4.48 4.48 5.21
N MET A 79 -4.69 4.61 3.91
CA MET A 79 -3.72 5.28 3.03
C MET A 79 -3.62 6.78 3.33
N GLY A 80 -4.70 7.40 3.79
CA GLY A 80 -4.65 8.79 4.24
C GLY A 80 -3.71 8.98 5.43
N GLU A 81 -3.77 8.08 6.41
CA GLU A 81 -2.85 8.07 7.54
C GLU A 81 -1.41 7.78 7.07
N ALA A 82 -1.28 6.85 6.12
CA ALA A 82 0.02 6.44 5.60
C ALA A 82 0.76 7.54 4.85
N ALA A 83 0.06 8.57 4.35
CA ALA A 83 0.72 9.70 3.72
C ALA A 83 1.75 10.35 4.65
N GLY A 84 1.49 10.35 5.96
CA GLY A 84 2.37 10.94 6.96
C GLY A 84 3.69 10.20 7.18
N ILE A 85 3.82 8.98 6.69
CA ILE A 85 5.08 8.22 6.76
C ILE A 85 5.71 7.99 5.38
N LEU A 86 5.07 8.47 4.33
CA LEU A 86 5.61 8.38 2.97
C LEU A 86 6.36 9.67 2.63
N LYS A 87 7.60 9.53 2.19
CA LYS A 87 8.43 10.69 1.83
C LYS A 87 7.83 11.46 0.66
N PRO A 88 8.12 12.79 0.54
CA PRO A 88 7.53 13.61 -0.53
C PRO A 88 7.73 13.08 -1.95
N GLU A 89 8.87 12.48 -2.24
CA GLU A 89 9.13 11.85 -3.52
C GLU A 89 8.69 10.38 -3.56
N GLY A 90 8.02 9.92 -2.52
CA GLY A 90 7.58 8.54 -2.39
C GLY A 90 6.43 8.19 -3.30
N LEU A 91 6.12 6.91 -3.31
CA LEU A 91 5.14 6.33 -4.21
C LEU A 91 4.35 5.27 -3.46
N ALA A 92 3.04 5.27 -3.65
CA ALA A 92 2.21 4.17 -3.16
C ALA A 92 1.47 3.51 -4.32
N ILE A 93 1.35 2.20 -4.24
CA ILE A 93 0.55 1.39 -5.15
C ILE A 93 -0.55 0.75 -4.32
N MET A 94 -1.78 0.94 -4.75
CA MET A 94 -2.94 0.45 -4.01
C MET A 94 -3.87 -0.28 -4.95
N THR A 95 -4.40 -1.42 -4.51
CA THR A 95 -5.47 -2.12 -5.21
C THR A 95 -6.76 -1.92 -4.45
N LEU A 96 -7.75 -1.32 -5.12
CA LEU A 96 -9.09 -1.13 -4.58
C LEU A 96 -9.95 -2.33 -4.97
N LYS A 97 -10.57 -2.96 -3.98
CA LYS A 97 -11.50 -4.08 -4.18
C LYS A 97 -12.91 -3.49 -4.22
N LEU A 98 -13.53 -3.53 -5.40
CA LEU A 98 -14.83 -2.90 -5.63
C LEU A 98 -15.87 -3.97 -5.99
N PRO A 99 -16.93 -4.14 -5.19
CA PRO A 99 -18.04 -5.04 -5.55
C PRO A 99 -18.68 -4.60 -6.85
N HIS A 100 -19.35 -5.53 -7.54
CA HIS A 100 -20.00 -5.23 -8.83
C HIS A 100 -21.09 -4.15 -8.73
N GLU A 101 -21.81 -4.12 -7.62
CA GLU A 101 -22.85 -3.12 -7.41
C GLU A 101 -22.26 -1.74 -7.20
N ASN A 102 -22.75 -0.75 -7.97
CA ASN A 102 -22.32 0.64 -7.88
C ASN A 102 -20.81 0.82 -8.02
N GLN A 103 -20.15 -0.03 -8.79
CA GLN A 103 -18.69 -0.07 -8.90
C GLN A 103 -18.11 1.27 -9.34
N GLN A 104 -18.71 1.93 -10.33
CA GLN A 104 -18.22 3.24 -10.80
C GLN A 104 -18.38 4.32 -9.74
N ARG A 105 -19.51 4.33 -9.02
CA ARG A 105 -19.75 5.28 -7.94
C ARG A 105 -18.74 5.08 -6.82
N ASN A 106 -18.51 3.83 -6.42
CA ASN A 106 -17.58 3.50 -5.34
C ASN A 106 -16.13 3.82 -5.73
N ALA A 107 -15.76 3.57 -6.97
CA ALA A 107 -14.45 3.96 -7.48
C ALA A 107 -14.26 5.48 -7.40
N ARG A 108 -15.26 6.26 -7.83
CA ARG A 108 -15.21 7.72 -7.78
C ARG A 108 -15.09 8.22 -6.34
N ARG A 109 -15.87 7.66 -5.42
CA ARG A 109 -15.80 8.01 -4.00
C ARG A 109 -14.43 7.73 -3.41
N ALA A 110 -13.85 6.58 -3.77
CA ALA A 110 -12.50 6.22 -3.32
C ALA A 110 -11.45 7.21 -3.85
N MET A 111 -11.53 7.55 -5.14
CA MET A 111 -10.62 8.52 -5.75
C MET A 111 -10.76 9.90 -5.11
N ASP A 112 -11.99 10.35 -4.86
CA ASP A 112 -12.26 11.64 -4.21
C ASP A 112 -11.65 11.67 -2.81
N LEU A 113 -11.79 10.59 -2.05
CA LEU A 113 -11.21 10.50 -0.71
C LEU A 113 -9.68 10.50 -0.76
N LEU A 114 -9.08 9.67 -1.61
CA LEU A 114 -7.62 9.61 -1.76
C LEU A 114 -7.04 10.96 -2.21
N SER A 115 -7.77 11.72 -3.01
CA SER A 115 -7.33 13.01 -3.52
C SER A 115 -7.11 14.07 -2.44
N LYS A 116 -7.60 13.85 -1.22
CA LYS A 116 -7.28 14.71 -0.08
C LYS A 116 -5.78 14.71 0.22
N TRP A 117 -5.15 13.55 0.12
CA TRP A 117 -3.77 13.33 0.56
C TRP A 117 -2.79 13.07 -0.58
N TYR A 118 -3.31 12.66 -1.74
CA TYR A 118 -2.48 12.18 -2.85
C TYR A 118 -2.86 12.83 -4.17
N GLU A 119 -1.85 13.00 -5.03
CA GLU A 119 -2.05 13.09 -6.46
C GLU A 119 -2.19 11.67 -7.01
N ILE A 120 -3.05 11.49 -8.00
CA ILE A 120 -3.31 10.16 -8.58
C ILE A 120 -2.93 10.19 -10.06
N PRO A 121 -1.65 9.98 -10.38
CA PRO A 121 -1.20 10.04 -11.78
C PRO A 121 -1.70 8.88 -12.63
N PHE A 122 -2.14 7.78 -12.00
CA PHE A 122 -2.55 6.59 -12.73
C PHE A 122 -3.60 5.82 -11.94
N ALA A 123 -4.65 5.38 -12.66
CA ALA A 123 -5.64 4.46 -12.13
C ALA A 123 -6.08 3.56 -13.27
N ARG A 124 -6.06 2.24 -13.05
CA ARG A 124 -6.39 1.26 -14.07
C ARG A 124 -7.16 0.08 -13.52
N GLN A 125 -8.25 -0.26 -14.18
CA GLN A 125 -8.97 -1.50 -13.94
C GLN A 125 -8.29 -2.64 -14.71
N LEU A 126 -8.02 -3.75 -14.04
CA LEU A 126 -7.40 -4.91 -14.69
C LEU A 126 -8.41 -5.62 -15.58
N PHE A 127 -7.97 -6.01 -16.77
CA PHE A 127 -8.84 -6.61 -17.78
C PHE A 127 -9.52 -7.90 -17.31
N HIS A 128 -8.79 -8.76 -16.60
CA HIS A 128 -9.35 -10.04 -16.12
C HIS A 128 -9.83 -10.00 -14.67
N ASN A 129 -9.75 -8.87 -14.00
CA ASN A 129 -10.35 -8.71 -12.69
C ASN A 129 -11.03 -7.36 -12.59
N ARG A 130 -12.30 -7.33 -13.04
CA ARG A 130 -13.09 -6.09 -13.11
C ARG A 130 -13.53 -5.58 -11.74
N SER A 131 -13.35 -6.37 -10.68
CA SER A 131 -13.66 -5.94 -9.32
C SER A 131 -12.48 -5.24 -8.64
N GLU A 132 -11.36 -5.08 -9.35
CA GLU A 132 -10.17 -4.44 -8.81
C GLU A 132 -9.70 -3.26 -9.68
N VAL A 133 -9.31 -2.19 -9.01
CA VAL A 133 -8.68 -1.03 -9.65
C VAL A 133 -7.33 -0.82 -8.99
N THR A 134 -6.26 -0.76 -9.80
CA THR A 134 -4.92 -0.43 -9.32
C THR A 134 -4.70 1.07 -9.46
N VAL A 135 -4.25 1.69 -8.39
CA VAL A 135 -4.06 3.13 -8.29
C VAL A 135 -2.62 3.43 -7.90
N LEU A 136 -2.01 4.35 -8.62
CA LEU A 136 -0.70 4.90 -8.29
C LEU A 136 -0.91 6.22 -7.56
N LEU A 137 -0.26 6.39 -6.41
CA LEU A 137 -0.46 7.53 -5.53
C LEU A 137 0.88 8.24 -5.27
N ARG A 138 0.84 9.56 -5.33
CA ARG A 138 1.96 10.39 -4.90
C ARG A 138 1.49 11.31 -3.79
N PRO A 139 2.15 11.35 -2.63
CA PRO A 139 1.67 12.14 -1.52
C PRO A 139 1.75 13.63 -1.83
N LYS A 140 0.71 14.37 -1.49
CA LYS A 140 0.74 15.82 -1.54
C LYS A 140 1.72 16.31 -0.46
N ARG A 141 2.55 17.26 -0.82
CA ARG A 141 3.68 17.70 0.00
C ARG A 141 3.30 18.06 1.44
N ARG A 142 2.16 18.72 1.62
CA ARG A 142 1.70 19.14 2.97
C ARG A 142 1.35 17.97 3.90
N TRP A 143 1.10 16.77 3.36
CA TRP A 143 0.74 15.58 4.13
C TRP A 143 1.87 14.57 4.23
N ALA A 144 2.86 14.69 3.35
CA ALA A 144 3.99 13.76 3.29
C ALA A 144 4.91 13.90 4.52
N ALA A 145 5.70 12.86 4.74
CA ALA A 145 6.74 12.89 5.77
C ALA A 145 7.83 13.91 5.42
N ASP A 146 8.36 14.56 6.42
CA ASP A 146 9.47 15.51 6.24
C ASP A 146 10.78 14.84 5.86
#